data_4d45e0370b99176a180157bd22bcaeab
#
_entry.id   4d45e0370b99176a180157bd22bcaeab
#
_cell.length_a   1.000
_cell.length_b   1.000
_cell.length_c   1.000
_cell.angle_alpha   90.00
_cell.angle_beta   90.00
_cell.angle_gamma   90.00
#
_symmetry.space_group_name_H-M   'P 1'
#
loop_
_entity.id
_entity.type
_entity.pdbx_description
1 polymer ?
#
loop_
_entity_poly.entity_id
_entity_poly.type
_entity_poly.pdbx_seq_one_letter_code
_entity_poly.pdbx_strand_id
1 'polypeptide(L)'
;FSRIFLVSLFIISVLIVNFIFSPIERVIYLAKLKPEVKTLDIDGMSFRDLNKNNKLDRYEDYRLDTAQRVEDLISQMTLEEKVGTLFHPPVTINPDWMFRLYSLFVDGGKLTESEIINQHINHFNLYGNPKPERLAKRLNSLQKIASRSRLGIPVTISSDPIHEVPNGGGVASFSLDGFSKWPSQLGLAASQDPSLVKQFAEIAREEYLAVGIRTALHPMADLATEPRWARNFGTFGSDNVLSSKLTMAYMDGFQGETIDSQSVMTMVKHFPGGGPQENGLDPHLFSGRNQIYPGNMFDYHVKPFIDAINNNLAVIMPYYGITVNQTSENVAIGFNKDLLTTLLRDELGYKGVICSDWGIINGRHWGVGDLSIEERYIKAIDAGIDQFGGEKDTEVVIELVKKGLISSSRIDASVKRILKNKFDLGLFNNPYVEIDQVKSRVNTERNIKLGKEAQKQSMVLLKNDSTLPLEKNINIFVDGFNAKSIVHGNVVSD
;
A
#
# COMPACT_ATOMS: atom_id res chain seq x y z
N PHE A 1 15.18 39.26 7.06
CA PHE A 1 16.35 38.69 7.78
C PHE A 1 15.87 37.82 8.98
N SER A 2 14.92 38.29 9.80
CA SER A 2 14.49 37.55 11.03
C SER A 2 13.76 36.22 10.75
N ARG A 3 12.94 36.13 9.70
CA ARG A 3 12.20 34.87 9.35
C ARG A 3 13.15 33.81 8.81
N ILE A 4 14.12 34.17 7.96
CA ILE A 4 15.13 33.25 7.42
C ILE A 4 16.01 32.73 8.56
N PHE A 5 16.40 33.59 9.50
CA PHE A 5 17.20 33.23 10.67
C PHE A 5 16.44 32.24 11.60
N LEU A 6 15.16 32.50 11.87
CA LEU A 6 14.33 31.61 12.68
C LEU A 6 14.11 30.22 12.02
N VAL A 7 13.88 30.19 10.71
CA VAL A 7 13.79 28.94 9.95
C VAL A 7 15.11 28.19 9.96
N SER A 8 16.23 28.88 9.80
CA SER A 8 17.56 28.26 9.87
C SER A 8 17.87 27.72 11.27
N LEU A 9 17.51 28.45 12.33
CA LEU A 9 17.69 28.01 13.71
C LEU A 9 16.82 26.78 14.02
N PHE A 10 15.59 26.74 13.51
CA PHE A 10 14.68 25.61 13.65
C PHE A 10 15.23 24.38 12.91
N ILE A 11 15.69 24.52 11.67
CA ILE A 11 16.33 23.43 10.91
C ILE A 11 17.57 22.90 11.63
N ILE A 12 18.43 23.79 12.15
CA ILE A 12 19.63 23.43 12.90
C ILE A 12 19.25 22.68 14.20
N SER A 13 18.23 23.13 14.92
CA SER A 13 17.77 22.46 16.14
C SER A 13 17.24 21.06 15.84
N VAL A 14 16.46 20.88 14.78
CA VAL A 14 15.96 19.58 14.32
C VAL A 14 17.12 18.66 13.89
N LEU A 15 18.13 19.16 13.20
CA LEU A 15 19.32 18.38 12.84
C LEU A 15 20.14 17.97 14.06
N ILE A 16 20.30 18.84 15.06
CA ILE A 16 21.01 18.56 16.30
C ILE A 16 20.25 17.50 17.12
N VAL A 17 18.93 17.64 17.25
CA VAL A 17 18.08 16.67 17.94
C VAL A 17 18.21 15.30 17.29
N ASN A 18 18.12 15.21 15.96
CA ASN A 18 18.29 13.94 15.25
C ASN A 18 19.72 13.37 15.37
N PHE A 19 20.74 14.21 15.34
CA PHE A 19 22.13 13.77 15.50
C PHE A 19 22.39 13.17 16.90
N ILE A 20 21.68 13.64 17.92
CA ILE A 20 21.81 13.15 19.30
C ILE A 20 20.90 11.94 19.56
N PHE A 21 19.64 11.97 19.10
CA PHE A 21 18.65 10.93 19.43
C PHE A 21 18.77 9.67 18.56
N SER A 22 19.13 9.79 17.29
CA SER A 22 19.30 8.64 16.40
C SER A 22 20.36 7.63 16.89
N PRO A 23 21.55 8.04 17.40
CA PRO A 23 22.50 7.11 18.02
C PRO A 23 21.94 6.43 19.29
N ILE A 24 21.23 7.15 20.13
CA ILE A 24 20.62 6.60 21.36
C ILE A 24 19.57 5.55 20.99
N GLU A 25 18.67 5.87 20.09
CA GLU A 25 17.65 4.96 19.59
C GLU A 25 18.27 3.70 18.96
N ARG A 26 19.37 3.88 18.22
CA ARG A 26 20.13 2.78 17.67
C ARG A 26 20.71 1.86 18.74
N VAL A 27 21.29 2.40 19.80
CA VAL A 27 21.81 1.63 20.94
C VAL A 27 20.69 0.84 21.62
N ILE A 28 19.53 1.47 21.83
CA ILE A 28 18.36 0.85 22.48
C ILE A 28 17.87 -0.36 21.68
N TYR A 29 17.60 -0.22 20.37
CA TYR A 29 17.09 -1.36 19.61
C TYR A 29 18.15 -2.44 19.41
N LEU A 30 19.44 -2.08 19.24
CA LEU A 30 20.52 -3.06 19.14
C LEU A 30 20.65 -3.93 20.40
N ALA A 31 20.44 -3.34 21.58
CA ALA A 31 20.46 -4.06 22.86
C ALA A 31 19.31 -5.06 23.01
N LYS A 32 18.20 -4.85 22.29
CA LYS A 32 17.02 -5.75 22.31
C LYS A 32 17.08 -6.86 21.26
N LEU A 33 18.01 -6.79 20.29
CA LEU A 33 18.11 -7.80 19.24
C LEU A 33 18.43 -9.17 19.84
N LYS A 34 17.65 -10.17 19.43
CA LYS A 34 17.95 -11.57 19.73
C LYS A 34 19.07 -12.11 18.79
N PRO A 35 19.62 -13.29 19.07
CA PRO A 35 20.52 -13.96 18.14
C PRO A 35 19.93 -14.11 16.73
N GLU A 36 20.77 -14.42 15.76
CA GLU A 36 20.32 -14.77 14.43
C GLU A 36 19.49 -16.06 14.47
N VAL A 37 18.53 -16.15 13.54
CA VAL A 37 17.69 -17.34 13.36
C VAL A 37 18.58 -18.50 12.92
N LYS A 38 18.46 -19.62 13.63
CA LYS A 38 19.11 -20.88 13.26
C LYS A 38 18.17 -21.75 12.44
N THR A 39 18.73 -22.72 11.77
CA THR A 39 17.99 -23.79 11.11
C THR A 39 17.92 -25.01 12.04
N LEU A 40 16.75 -25.59 12.13
CA LEU A 40 16.52 -26.87 12.80
C LEU A 40 16.32 -27.95 11.72
N ASP A 41 17.11 -29.01 11.77
CA ASP A 41 16.96 -30.14 10.86
C ASP A 41 16.20 -31.25 11.58
N ILE A 42 14.98 -31.52 11.11
CA ILE A 42 14.07 -32.51 11.70
C ILE A 42 13.54 -33.40 10.57
N ASP A 43 13.74 -34.69 10.67
CA ASP A 43 13.34 -35.70 9.69
C ASP A 43 13.82 -35.38 8.26
N GLY A 44 15.02 -34.83 8.14
CA GLY A 44 15.61 -34.45 6.85
C GLY A 44 15.05 -33.18 6.23
N MET A 45 14.22 -32.44 6.96
CA MET A 45 13.66 -31.14 6.56
C MET A 45 14.24 -30.02 7.42
N SER A 46 14.45 -28.86 6.80
CA SER A 46 15.03 -27.69 7.47
C SER A 46 13.94 -26.67 7.82
N PHE A 47 13.90 -26.24 9.08
CA PHE A 47 12.97 -25.26 9.64
C PHE A 47 13.71 -24.09 10.24
N ARG A 48 13.08 -22.93 10.25
CA ARG A 48 13.63 -21.71 10.87
C ARG A 48 13.20 -21.63 12.34
N ASP A 49 14.17 -21.62 13.27
CA ASP A 49 13.93 -21.37 14.70
C ASP A 49 13.74 -19.88 14.95
N LEU A 50 12.52 -19.39 14.68
CA LEU A 50 12.22 -17.95 14.66
C LEU A 50 12.21 -17.34 16.06
N ASN A 51 11.77 -18.09 17.07
CA ASN A 51 11.77 -17.62 18.47
C ASN A 51 13.05 -17.99 19.26
N LYS A 52 14.00 -18.71 18.64
CA LYS A 52 15.33 -19.06 19.16
C LYS A 52 15.27 -19.94 20.42
N ASN A 53 14.26 -20.80 20.53
CA ASN A 53 14.10 -21.72 21.65
C ASN A 53 14.73 -23.10 21.42
N ASN A 54 15.31 -23.36 20.22
CA ASN A 54 15.88 -24.60 19.73
C ASN A 54 14.86 -25.76 19.68
N LYS A 55 13.58 -25.47 19.47
CA LYS A 55 12.48 -26.42 19.26
C LYS A 55 11.69 -25.96 18.05
N LEU A 56 11.07 -26.90 17.36
CA LEU A 56 10.14 -26.58 16.30
C LEU A 56 8.76 -26.28 16.88
N ASP A 57 8.39 -25.00 16.91
CA ASP A 57 7.05 -24.58 17.28
C ASP A 57 6.07 -24.74 16.10
N ARG A 58 4.77 -24.83 16.41
CA ARG A 58 3.77 -25.08 15.36
C ARG A 58 3.75 -23.94 14.32
N TYR A 59 3.95 -22.70 14.70
CA TYR A 59 3.95 -21.59 13.74
C TYR A 59 5.18 -21.60 12.80
N GLU A 60 6.25 -22.27 13.16
CA GLU A 60 7.47 -22.45 12.37
C GLU A 60 7.39 -23.65 11.40
N ASP A 61 6.50 -24.59 11.70
CA ASP A 61 6.33 -25.82 10.92
C ASP A 61 5.47 -25.57 9.66
N TYR A 62 6.14 -25.46 8.52
CA TYR A 62 5.48 -25.21 7.23
C TYR A 62 4.65 -26.39 6.69
N ARG A 63 4.67 -27.54 7.32
CA ARG A 63 3.84 -28.70 7.00
C ARG A 63 2.41 -28.53 7.52
N LEU A 64 2.21 -27.68 8.52
CA LEU A 64 0.91 -27.37 9.09
C LEU A 64 0.17 -26.34 8.24
N ASP A 65 -1.16 -26.38 8.30
CA ASP A 65 -1.98 -25.38 7.64
C ASP A 65 -1.85 -23.99 8.26
N THR A 66 -2.19 -22.97 7.49
CA THR A 66 -2.07 -21.56 7.90
C THR A 66 -2.86 -21.28 9.19
N ALA A 67 -4.04 -21.85 9.38
CA ALA A 67 -4.86 -21.57 10.56
C ALA A 67 -4.19 -22.09 11.84
N GLN A 68 -3.63 -23.29 11.82
CA GLN A 68 -2.90 -23.86 12.95
C GLN A 68 -1.66 -23.04 13.32
N ARG A 69 -0.93 -22.56 12.31
CA ARG A 69 0.27 -21.72 12.49
C ARG A 69 -0.09 -20.34 13.07
N VAL A 70 -1.17 -19.73 12.59
CA VAL A 70 -1.68 -18.45 13.09
C VAL A 70 -2.11 -18.55 14.54
N GLU A 71 -2.90 -19.57 14.91
CA GLU A 71 -3.38 -19.74 16.29
C GLU A 71 -2.20 -19.95 17.27
N ASP A 72 -1.21 -20.73 16.88
CA ASP A 72 -0.02 -20.96 17.72
C ASP A 72 0.76 -19.64 17.92
N LEU A 73 1.02 -18.90 16.84
CA LEU A 73 1.76 -17.63 16.94
C LEU A 73 1.02 -16.61 17.80
N ILE A 74 -0.29 -16.43 17.60
CA ILE A 74 -1.10 -15.49 18.40
C ILE A 74 -1.07 -15.84 19.87
N SER A 75 -1.08 -17.13 20.23
CA SER A 75 -1.02 -17.59 21.63
C SER A 75 0.30 -17.21 22.32
N GLN A 76 1.36 -17.04 21.54
CA GLN A 76 2.69 -16.65 22.03
C GLN A 76 2.94 -15.13 22.02
N MET A 77 2.14 -14.35 21.29
CA MET A 77 2.32 -12.89 21.17
C MET A 77 1.91 -12.14 22.43
N THR A 78 2.71 -11.16 22.81
CA THR A 78 2.32 -10.16 23.82
C THR A 78 1.32 -9.16 23.25
N LEU A 79 0.68 -8.36 24.11
CA LEU A 79 -0.21 -7.29 23.67
C LEU A 79 0.50 -6.29 22.77
N GLU A 80 1.73 -5.91 23.11
CA GLU A 80 2.55 -4.97 22.37
C GLU A 80 2.86 -5.50 20.95
N GLU A 81 3.18 -6.79 20.81
CA GLU A 81 3.41 -7.43 19.51
C GLU A 81 2.13 -7.53 18.67
N LYS A 82 1.00 -7.83 19.30
CA LYS A 82 -0.31 -7.83 18.65
C LYS A 82 -0.67 -6.44 18.14
N VAL A 83 -0.57 -5.43 18.98
CA VAL A 83 -0.88 -4.04 18.59
C VAL A 83 0.07 -3.53 17.53
N GLY A 84 1.39 -3.78 17.65
CA GLY A 84 2.37 -3.39 16.62
C GLY A 84 2.03 -3.93 15.22
N THR A 85 1.42 -5.12 15.15
CA THR A 85 0.98 -5.73 13.88
C THR A 85 -0.15 -4.96 13.19
N LEU A 86 -0.93 -4.15 13.93
CA LEU A 86 -2.03 -3.34 13.40
C LEU A 86 -1.56 -2.05 12.70
N PHE A 87 -0.28 -1.71 12.76
CA PHE A 87 0.23 -0.45 12.23
C PHE A 87 1.00 -0.64 10.91
N HIS A 88 0.81 0.32 9.98
CA HIS A 88 1.36 0.27 8.63
C HIS A 88 1.91 1.66 8.23
N PRO A 89 2.97 2.15 8.92
CA PRO A 89 3.58 3.43 8.60
C PRO A 89 4.39 3.39 7.31
N PRO A 90 4.85 4.54 6.79
CA PRO A 90 5.79 4.58 5.68
C PRO A 90 7.19 4.12 6.09
N VAL A 91 7.93 3.53 5.15
CA VAL A 91 9.37 3.36 5.18
C VAL A 91 10.01 4.16 4.06
N THR A 92 10.87 5.12 4.40
CA THR A 92 11.56 5.93 3.40
C THR A 92 12.90 5.30 3.03
N ILE A 93 13.08 4.96 1.74
CA ILE A 93 14.31 4.34 1.23
C ILE A 93 14.97 5.24 0.21
N ASN A 94 16.27 5.47 0.40
CA ASN A 94 17.10 6.32 -0.45
C ASN A 94 16.52 7.73 -0.67
N PRO A 95 16.26 8.47 0.40
CA PRO A 95 15.76 9.81 0.25
C PRO A 95 16.87 10.69 -0.35
N ASP A 96 16.49 11.58 -1.28
CA ASP A 96 17.26 12.79 -1.55
C ASP A 96 17.44 13.56 -0.24
N TRP A 97 18.47 14.41 -0.16
CA TRP A 97 18.71 15.21 1.05
C TRP A 97 17.48 16.02 1.49
N MET A 98 16.65 16.51 0.54
CA MET A 98 15.36 17.15 0.82
C MET A 98 14.34 16.20 1.42
N PHE A 99 14.29 14.94 0.95
CA PHE A 99 13.40 13.92 1.50
C PHE A 99 13.85 13.46 2.90
N ARG A 100 15.17 13.50 3.18
CA ARG A 100 15.67 13.30 4.55
C ARG A 100 15.22 14.39 5.50
N LEU A 101 15.25 15.66 5.06
CA LEU A 101 14.68 16.77 5.82
C LEU A 101 13.17 16.60 6.02
N TYR A 102 12.44 16.21 4.98
CA TYR A 102 11.00 15.93 5.06
C TYR A 102 10.68 14.79 6.02
N SER A 103 11.41 13.68 5.99
CA SER A 103 11.19 12.55 6.91
C SER A 103 11.46 12.94 8.37
N LEU A 104 12.39 13.87 8.63
CA LEU A 104 12.60 14.44 9.96
C LEU A 104 11.36 15.19 10.49
N PHE A 105 10.62 15.83 9.60
CA PHE A 105 9.40 16.57 9.96
C PHE A 105 8.16 15.67 10.05
N VAL A 106 8.06 14.68 9.17
CA VAL A 106 6.87 13.81 9.05
C VAL A 106 6.98 12.59 9.96
N ASP A 107 8.16 11.96 10.03
CA ASP A 107 8.37 10.71 10.76
C ASP A 107 9.07 10.91 12.12
N GLY A 108 9.41 12.16 12.49
CA GLY A 108 10.19 12.45 13.69
C GLY A 108 11.58 11.83 13.68
N GLY A 109 12.07 11.41 12.49
CA GLY A 109 13.40 10.81 12.30
C GLY A 109 13.60 9.45 12.96
N LYS A 110 12.52 8.76 13.39
CA LYS A 110 12.62 7.41 13.96
C LYS A 110 13.20 6.42 12.94
N LEU A 111 14.05 5.52 13.43
CA LEU A 111 14.62 4.47 12.60
C LEU A 111 13.60 3.35 12.41
N THR A 112 13.40 2.90 11.19
CA THR A 112 12.50 1.75 10.90
C THR A 112 12.89 0.50 11.69
N GLU A 113 14.19 0.29 11.92
CA GLU A 113 14.69 -0.78 12.79
C GLU A 113 14.20 -0.64 14.24
N SER A 114 14.08 0.59 14.72
CA SER A 114 13.52 0.89 16.04
C SER A 114 12.02 0.60 16.08
N GLU A 115 11.28 0.97 15.04
CA GLU A 115 9.85 0.67 14.93
C GLU A 115 9.59 -0.85 14.92
N ILE A 116 10.43 -1.62 14.20
CA ILE A 116 10.35 -3.09 14.18
C ILE A 116 10.60 -3.69 15.58
N ILE A 117 11.64 -3.25 16.26
CA ILE A 117 12.11 -3.89 17.50
C ILE A 117 11.42 -3.34 18.75
N ASN A 118 11.14 -2.04 18.81
CA ASN A 118 10.59 -1.40 20.00
C ASN A 118 9.05 -1.29 19.98
N GLN A 119 8.47 -1.08 18.79
CA GLN A 119 7.03 -0.95 18.60
C GLN A 119 6.39 -2.18 17.97
N HIS A 120 7.20 -3.19 17.59
CA HIS A 120 6.76 -4.45 16.98
C HIS A 120 6.01 -4.27 15.66
N ILE A 121 6.22 -3.14 14.97
CA ILE A 121 5.60 -2.86 13.67
C ILE A 121 6.23 -3.78 12.63
N ASN A 122 5.39 -4.42 11.82
CA ASN A 122 5.84 -5.40 10.84
C ASN A 122 5.17 -5.23 9.46
N HIS A 123 4.60 -4.05 9.18
CA HIS A 123 4.12 -3.62 7.86
C HIS A 123 4.62 -2.21 7.59
N PHE A 124 5.10 -1.97 6.35
CA PHE A 124 5.58 -0.64 5.95
C PHE A 124 5.24 -0.36 4.49
N ASN A 125 4.81 0.87 4.19
CA ASN A 125 4.62 1.33 2.83
C ASN A 125 5.88 2.02 2.30
N LEU A 126 6.31 1.65 1.09
CA LEU A 126 7.52 2.19 0.47
C LEU A 126 7.35 3.65 0.06
N TYR A 127 8.24 4.51 0.54
CA TYR A 127 8.40 5.89 0.10
C TYR A 127 9.83 6.12 -0.43
N GLY A 128 9.95 7.05 -1.38
CA GLY A 128 11.22 7.38 -2.04
C GLY A 128 11.34 6.75 -3.43
N ASN A 129 12.50 6.95 -4.08
CA ASN A 129 12.79 6.45 -5.43
C ASN A 129 14.11 5.66 -5.46
N PRO A 130 14.21 4.52 -4.76
CA PRO A 130 15.41 3.69 -4.78
C PRO A 130 15.51 2.89 -6.09
N LYS A 131 16.74 2.70 -6.60
CA LYS A 131 17.00 1.73 -7.66
C LYS A 131 16.68 0.31 -7.18
N PRO A 132 16.23 -0.61 -8.07
CA PRO A 132 15.75 -1.94 -7.69
C PRO A 132 16.73 -2.76 -6.82
N GLU A 133 18.00 -2.81 -7.16
CA GLU A 133 19.00 -3.58 -6.38
C GLU A 133 19.23 -2.98 -4.98
N ARG A 134 19.18 -1.65 -4.87
CA ARG A 134 19.31 -0.97 -3.58
C ARG A 134 18.07 -1.19 -2.72
N LEU A 135 16.88 -1.20 -3.35
CA LEU A 135 15.64 -1.54 -2.69
C LEU A 135 15.70 -2.97 -2.13
N ALA A 136 16.02 -3.96 -2.95
CA ALA A 136 16.15 -5.37 -2.54
C ALA A 136 17.14 -5.55 -1.37
N LYS A 137 18.32 -4.91 -1.43
CA LYS A 137 19.30 -4.94 -0.33
C LYS A 137 18.75 -4.37 0.97
N ARG A 138 18.03 -3.22 0.87
CA ARG A 138 17.46 -2.59 2.06
C ARG A 138 16.35 -3.43 2.67
N LEU A 139 15.45 -3.98 1.84
CA LEU A 139 14.36 -4.82 2.31
C LEU A 139 14.89 -6.12 2.96
N ASN A 140 15.88 -6.78 2.38
CA ASN A 140 16.56 -7.90 3.02
C ASN A 140 17.18 -7.52 4.38
N SER A 141 17.73 -6.31 4.50
CA SER A 141 18.27 -5.81 5.78
C SER A 141 17.16 -5.66 6.83
N LEU A 142 15.99 -5.13 6.47
CA LEU A 142 14.83 -5.03 7.39
C LEU A 142 14.32 -6.42 7.81
N GLN A 143 14.25 -7.38 6.88
CA GLN A 143 13.91 -8.77 7.19
C GLN A 143 14.91 -9.39 8.19
N LYS A 144 16.21 -9.08 8.03
CA LYS A 144 17.25 -9.55 8.95
C LYS A 144 17.09 -8.97 10.35
N ILE A 145 16.67 -7.70 10.47
CA ILE A 145 16.35 -7.09 11.76
C ILE A 145 15.08 -7.73 12.35
N ALA A 146 14.02 -7.86 11.57
CA ALA A 146 12.77 -8.46 12.00
C ALA A 146 12.94 -9.91 12.50
N SER A 147 13.77 -10.71 11.80
CA SER A 147 14.10 -12.08 12.21
C SER A 147 14.77 -12.15 13.58
N ARG A 148 15.39 -11.06 14.05
CA ARG A 148 16.02 -10.93 15.37
C ARG A 148 15.12 -10.32 16.45
N SER A 149 13.83 -10.12 16.16
CA SER A 149 12.82 -9.87 17.19
C SER A 149 12.50 -11.15 17.97
N ARG A 150 11.72 -11.07 19.04
CA ARG A 150 11.42 -12.21 19.92
C ARG A 150 10.80 -13.39 19.18
N LEU A 151 9.79 -13.16 18.34
CA LEU A 151 9.07 -14.18 17.56
C LEU A 151 9.47 -14.22 16.07
N GLY A 152 10.40 -13.36 15.65
CA GLY A 152 10.90 -13.36 14.28
C GLY A 152 9.83 -13.07 13.21
N ILE A 153 8.78 -12.33 13.55
CA ILE A 153 7.68 -11.99 12.62
C ILE A 153 8.24 -11.19 11.45
N PRO A 154 8.11 -11.68 10.20
CA PRO A 154 8.68 -11.01 9.04
C PRO A 154 7.95 -9.71 8.70
N VAL A 155 8.67 -8.77 8.08
CA VAL A 155 8.11 -7.52 7.58
C VAL A 155 7.36 -7.77 6.27
N THR A 156 6.18 -7.17 6.11
CA THR A 156 5.49 -7.05 4.82
C THR A 156 5.70 -5.63 4.29
N ILE A 157 6.22 -5.52 3.06
CA ILE A 157 6.40 -4.24 2.38
C ILE A 157 5.30 -4.08 1.35
N SER A 158 4.66 -2.92 1.38
CA SER A 158 3.69 -2.48 0.38
C SER A 158 4.24 -1.33 -0.46
N SER A 159 3.58 -1.07 -1.58
CA SER A 159 3.88 0.08 -2.43
C SER A 159 2.64 0.55 -3.19
N ASP A 160 2.53 1.85 -3.38
CA ASP A 160 1.68 2.43 -4.42
C ASP A 160 2.17 2.01 -5.81
N PRO A 161 1.42 2.29 -6.91
CA PRO A 161 1.83 1.91 -8.26
C PRO A 161 3.21 2.50 -8.62
N ILE A 162 4.21 1.65 -8.93
CA ILE A 162 5.57 2.07 -9.27
C ILE A 162 5.88 1.93 -10.76
N HIS A 163 4.99 1.30 -11.52
CA HIS A 163 5.15 1.01 -12.94
C HIS A 163 4.54 2.08 -13.86
N GLU A 164 3.81 3.05 -13.31
CA GLU A 164 3.18 4.07 -14.13
C GLU A 164 4.20 5.06 -14.71
N VAL A 165 3.86 5.61 -15.87
CA VAL A 165 4.60 6.75 -16.41
C VAL A 165 4.36 7.96 -15.50
N PRO A 166 5.38 8.76 -15.15
CA PRO A 166 5.18 9.94 -14.32
C PRO A 166 4.12 10.87 -14.91
N ASN A 167 3.05 11.10 -14.17
CA ASN A 167 1.89 11.86 -14.65
C ASN A 167 1.80 13.30 -14.09
N GLY A 168 2.82 13.72 -13.36
CA GLY A 168 2.98 15.12 -12.91
C GLY A 168 1.96 15.67 -11.93
N GLY A 169 0.98 14.89 -11.45
CA GLY A 169 -0.14 15.48 -10.71
C GLY A 169 -0.88 14.61 -9.70
N GLY A 170 -0.42 13.42 -9.36
CA GLY A 170 -1.12 12.57 -8.39
C GLY A 170 -0.48 12.57 -7.01
N VAL A 171 -1.29 12.67 -5.96
CA VAL A 171 -0.83 12.58 -4.56
C VAL A 171 -0.41 11.15 -4.19
N ALA A 172 -0.78 10.14 -4.97
CA ALA A 172 -0.66 8.73 -4.63
C ALA A 172 0.09 7.85 -5.64
N SER A 173 0.67 8.38 -6.71
CA SER A 173 1.43 7.57 -7.65
C SER A 173 2.92 7.85 -7.53
N PHE A 174 3.65 6.86 -7.09
CA PHE A 174 5.10 6.90 -7.07
C PHE A 174 5.63 6.08 -8.25
N SER A 175 6.06 6.75 -9.32
CA SER A 175 6.78 6.08 -10.41
C SER A 175 8.23 5.90 -9.99
N LEU A 176 8.70 4.65 -9.85
CA LEU A 176 10.09 4.37 -9.50
C LEU A 176 10.97 4.16 -10.74
N ASP A 177 12.17 4.76 -10.72
CA ASP A 177 13.18 4.54 -11.74
C ASP A 177 13.69 3.10 -11.73
N GLY A 178 13.95 2.58 -12.91
CA GLY A 178 14.50 1.24 -13.07
C GLY A 178 13.47 0.10 -13.08
N PHE A 179 12.18 0.41 -13.00
CA PHE A 179 11.07 -0.52 -13.25
C PHE A 179 10.48 -0.31 -14.64
N SER A 180 9.86 -1.34 -15.21
CA SER A 180 9.17 -1.23 -16.49
C SER A 180 8.02 -0.21 -16.43
N LYS A 181 7.75 0.50 -17.54
CA LYS A 181 6.77 1.59 -17.58
C LYS A 181 5.56 1.22 -18.42
N TRP A 182 4.40 1.41 -17.84
CA TRP A 182 3.10 1.05 -18.36
C TRP A 182 2.12 2.23 -18.28
N PRO A 183 1.02 2.22 -19.05
CA PRO A 183 -0.05 3.20 -18.87
C PRO A 183 -0.59 3.20 -17.43
N SER A 184 -1.16 4.32 -17.01
CA SER A 184 -2.01 4.35 -15.81
C SER A 184 -3.22 3.41 -15.97
N GLN A 185 -3.94 3.15 -14.88
CA GLN A 185 -5.15 2.30 -14.95
C GLN A 185 -6.14 2.79 -16.01
N LEU A 186 -6.36 4.12 -16.15
CA LEU A 186 -7.24 4.66 -17.18
C LEU A 186 -6.72 4.39 -18.59
N GLY A 187 -5.41 4.48 -18.79
CA GLY A 187 -4.79 4.11 -20.06
C GLY A 187 -4.92 2.62 -20.39
N LEU A 188 -4.75 1.75 -19.39
CA LEU A 188 -5.02 0.31 -19.54
C LEU A 188 -6.49 0.05 -19.87
N ALA A 189 -7.41 0.78 -19.21
CA ALA A 189 -8.85 0.65 -19.49
C ALA A 189 -9.25 1.08 -20.89
N ALA A 190 -8.53 2.02 -21.50
CA ALA A 190 -8.77 2.44 -22.88
C ALA A 190 -8.60 1.29 -23.90
N SER A 191 -7.80 0.27 -23.58
CA SER A 191 -7.68 -0.93 -24.39
C SER A 191 -8.93 -1.83 -24.35
N GLN A 192 -9.73 -1.74 -23.28
CA GLN A 192 -10.86 -2.63 -22.97
C GLN A 192 -10.48 -4.13 -22.95
N ASP A 193 -9.20 -4.45 -22.76
CA ASP A 193 -8.66 -5.81 -22.81
C ASP A 193 -8.23 -6.32 -21.41
N PRO A 194 -9.03 -7.17 -20.75
CA PRO A 194 -8.65 -7.78 -19.48
C PRO A 194 -7.37 -8.62 -19.56
N SER A 195 -7.07 -9.20 -20.73
CA SER A 195 -5.86 -10.03 -20.92
C SER A 195 -4.60 -9.16 -20.86
N LEU A 196 -4.65 -7.95 -21.45
CA LEU A 196 -3.56 -6.97 -21.35
C LEU A 196 -3.36 -6.52 -19.89
N VAL A 197 -4.46 -6.24 -19.16
CA VAL A 197 -4.39 -5.83 -17.75
C VAL A 197 -3.80 -6.95 -16.89
N LYS A 198 -4.21 -8.20 -17.09
CA LYS A 198 -3.63 -9.37 -16.40
C LYS A 198 -2.14 -9.53 -16.71
N GLN A 199 -1.74 -9.42 -17.98
CA GLN A 199 -0.34 -9.51 -18.40
C GLN A 199 0.52 -8.41 -17.74
N PHE A 200 0.02 -7.18 -17.69
CA PHE A 200 0.67 -6.10 -16.96
C PHE A 200 0.87 -6.48 -15.48
N ALA A 201 -0.21 -6.93 -14.84
CA ALA A 201 -0.20 -7.27 -13.41
C ALA A 201 0.75 -8.44 -13.09
N GLU A 202 0.85 -9.44 -13.96
CA GLU A 202 1.81 -10.56 -13.85
C GLU A 202 3.25 -10.05 -13.91
N ILE A 203 3.57 -9.16 -14.85
CA ILE A 203 4.91 -8.57 -14.96
C ILE A 203 5.23 -7.69 -13.76
N ALA A 204 4.29 -6.85 -13.33
CA ALA A 204 4.46 -6.02 -12.15
C ALA A 204 4.66 -6.86 -10.87
N ARG A 205 3.93 -7.98 -10.74
CA ARG A 205 4.15 -8.96 -9.66
C ARG A 205 5.57 -9.54 -9.67
N GLU A 206 6.06 -9.97 -10.84
CA GLU A 206 7.42 -10.51 -10.98
C GLU A 206 8.47 -9.49 -10.54
N GLU A 207 8.32 -8.22 -10.94
CA GLU A 207 9.22 -7.13 -10.56
C GLU A 207 9.12 -6.80 -9.06
N TYR A 208 7.91 -6.81 -8.47
CA TYR A 208 7.69 -6.63 -7.03
C TYR A 208 8.35 -7.75 -6.20
N LEU A 209 8.13 -8.99 -6.60
CA LEU A 209 8.74 -10.15 -5.95
C LEU A 209 10.26 -10.11 -6.00
N ALA A 210 10.84 -9.67 -7.13
CA ALA A 210 12.29 -9.57 -7.29
C ALA A 210 12.95 -8.62 -6.29
N VAL A 211 12.23 -7.61 -5.79
CA VAL A 211 12.75 -6.63 -4.83
C VAL A 211 12.20 -6.80 -3.42
N GLY A 212 11.23 -7.68 -3.20
CA GLY A 212 10.68 -8.00 -1.87
C GLY A 212 9.43 -7.19 -1.48
N ILE A 213 8.73 -6.57 -2.43
CA ILE A 213 7.41 -5.97 -2.21
C ILE A 213 6.36 -7.09 -2.28
N ARG A 214 5.47 -7.18 -1.27
CA ARG A 214 4.52 -8.28 -1.13
C ARG A 214 3.05 -7.84 -1.04
N THR A 215 2.80 -6.53 -1.04
CA THR A 215 1.44 -5.96 -1.10
C THR A 215 1.44 -4.74 -2.02
N ALA A 216 0.48 -4.72 -2.94
CA ALA A 216 0.22 -3.63 -3.86
C ALA A 216 -0.94 -2.77 -3.32
N LEU A 217 -0.71 -1.48 -3.03
CA LEU A 217 -1.76 -0.53 -2.61
C LEU A 217 -2.60 -0.09 -3.80
N HIS A 218 -2.96 -1.00 -4.64
CA HIS A 218 -3.73 -0.85 -5.86
C HIS A 218 -4.36 -2.20 -6.24
N PRO A 219 -5.31 -2.24 -7.20
CA PRO A 219 -5.82 -1.18 -8.05
C PRO A 219 -6.82 -0.26 -7.36
N MET A 220 -7.11 0.90 -7.99
CA MET A 220 -8.27 1.72 -7.68
C MET A 220 -9.49 1.16 -8.42
N ALA A 221 -10.47 0.68 -7.68
CA ALA A 221 -11.76 0.24 -8.20
C ALA A 221 -12.83 1.35 -8.19
N ASP A 222 -12.41 2.58 -7.87
CA ASP A 222 -13.23 3.79 -7.94
C ASP A 222 -13.72 4.02 -9.37
N LEU A 223 -14.92 4.60 -9.52
CA LEU A 223 -15.49 4.93 -10.84
C LEU A 223 -15.35 6.43 -11.13
N ALA A 224 -14.81 6.78 -12.28
CA ALA A 224 -14.60 8.16 -12.74
C ALA A 224 -15.91 8.85 -13.13
N THR A 225 -16.89 8.94 -12.22
CA THR A 225 -18.21 9.51 -12.47
C THR A 225 -18.27 11.03 -12.30
N GLU A 226 -17.28 11.61 -11.59
CA GLU A 226 -17.11 13.05 -11.48
C GLU A 226 -15.85 13.45 -12.30
N PRO A 227 -16.00 14.02 -13.50
CA PRO A 227 -14.88 14.26 -14.41
C PRO A 227 -13.87 15.30 -13.90
N ARG A 228 -14.24 16.15 -12.93
CA ARG A 228 -13.35 17.15 -12.32
C ARG A 228 -12.46 16.58 -11.22
N TRP A 229 -12.74 15.33 -10.77
CA TRP A 229 -11.92 14.71 -9.74
C TRP A 229 -10.51 14.41 -10.26
N ALA A 230 -9.49 14.93 -9.57
CA ALA A 230 -8.09 14.87 -10.00
C ALA A 230 -7.51 13.45 -10.09
N ARG A 231 -8.15 12.44 -9.45
CA ARG A 231 -7.65 11.06 -9.41
C ARG A 231 -8.26 10.13 -10.46
N ASN A 232 -9.07 10.64 -11.39
CA ASN A 232 -9.70 9.83 -12.44
C ASN A 232 -8.70 9.01 -13.26
N PHE A 233 -7.46 9.49 -13.45
CA PHE A 233 -6.41 8.77 -14.20
C PHE A 233 -6.01 7.43 -13.55
N GLY A 234 -6.20 7.29 -12.23
CA GLY A 234 -5.90 6.07 -11.48
C GLY A 234 -7.04 5.04 -11.47
N THR A 235 -8.16 5.31 -12.13
CA THR A 235 -9.34 4.43 -12.21
C THR A 235 -9.38 3.66 -13.53
N PHE A 236 -10.23 2.64 -13.60
CA PHE A 236 -10.57 1.98 -14.87
C PHE A 236 -11.74 2.64 -15.63
N GLY A 237 -12.05 3.92 -15.34
CA GLY A 237 -13.11 4.67 -15.98
C GLY A 237 -14.42 4.69 -15.19
N SER A 238 -15.52 5.09 -15.85
CA SER A 238 -16.81 5.30 -15.20
C SER A 238 -17.80 4.14 -15.32
N ASP A 239 -17.53 3.17 -16.21
CA ASP A 239 -18.40 2.00 -16.39
C ASP A 239 -18.09 0.93 -15.34
N ASN A 240 -19.09 0.58 -14.52
CA ASN A 240 -18.88 -0.33 -13.41
C ASN A 240 -18.64 -1.79 -13.85
N VAL A 241 -19.16 -2.20 -15.01
CA VAL A 241 -18.98 -3.56 -15.54
C VAL A 241 -17.56 -3.73 -16.09
N LEU A 242 -17.08 -2.77 -16.87
CA LEU A 242 -15.70 -2.76 -17.37
C LEU A 242 -14.71 -2.65 -16.19
N SER A 243 -14.91 -1.71 -15.27
CA SER A 243 -14.07 -1.55 -14.09
C SER A 243 -13.99 -2.82 -13.24
N SER A 244 -15.11 -3.51 -13.02
CA SER A 244 -15.11 -4.82 -12.35
C SER A 244 -14.25 -5.84 -13.06
N LYS A 245 -14.43 -6.01 -14.38
CA LYS A 245 -13.66 -6.98 -15.18
C LYS A 245 -12.16 -6.70 -15.13
N LEU A 246 -11.78 -5.43 -15.27
CA LEU A 246 -10.36 -5.03 -15.25
C LEU A 246 -9.77 -5.11 -13.85
N THR A 247 -10.52 -4.79 -12.80
CA THR A 247 -10.10 -4.97 -11.41
C THR A 247 -9.82 -6.45 -11.11
N MET A 248 -10.71 -7.37 -11.52
CA MET A 248 -10.49 -8.81 -11.34
C MET A 248 -9.25 -9.29 -12.13
N ALA A 249 -9.10 -8.90 -13.39
CA ALA A 249 -7.93 -9.26 -14.19
C ALA A 249 -6.62 -8.76 -13.57
N TYR A 250 -6.64 -7.56 -13.01
CA TYR A 250 -5.51 -6.99 -12.28
C TYR A 250 -5.18 -7.80 -11.01
N MET A 251 -6.20 -8.14 -10.21
CA MET A 251 -6.04 -8.97 -9.02
C MET A 251 -5.48 -10.35 -9.37
N ASP A 252 -6.03 -11.02 -10.39
CA ASP A 252 -5.57 -12.32 -10.87
C ASP A 252 -4.09 -12.29 -11.26
N GLY A 253 -3.66 -11.22 -11.93
CA GLY A 253 -2.26 -11.06 -12.30
C GLY A 253 -1.33 -10.88 -11.10
N PHE A 254 -1.73 -10.13 -10.07
CA PHE A 254 -0.94 -9.92 -8.86
C PHE A 254 -1.03 -11.08 -7.85
N GLN A 255 -2.23 -11.58 -7.56
CA GLN A 255 -2.46 -12.59 -6.52
C GLN A 255 -2.32 -14.02 -7.05
N GLY A 256 -2.62 -14.28 -8.34
CA GLY A 256 -2.80 -15.61 -8.87
C GLY A 256 -4.19 -16.17 -8.50
N GLU A 257 -4.44 -17.44 -8.82
CA GLU A 257 -5.68 -18.14 -8.47
C GLU A 257 -5.82 -18.33 -6.95
N THR A 258 -4.70 -18.58 -6.28
CA THR A 258 -4.58 -18.67 -4.83
C THR A 258 -3.39 -17.85 -4.36
N ILE A 259 -3.51 -17.26 -3.17
CA ILE A 259 -2.41 -16.52 -2.57
C ILE A 259 -1.38 -17.50 -2.02
N ASP A 260 -0.14 -17.38 -2.52
CA ASP A 260 0.99 -18.21 -2.14
C ASP A 260 2.32 -17.43 -2.11
N SER A 261 3.44 -18.15 -2.04
CA SER A 261 4.77 -17.54 -2.00
C SER A 261 5.15 -16.77 -3.28
N GLN A 262 4.46 -16.97 -4.40
CA GLN A 262 4.64 -16.26 -5.67
C GLN A 262 3.64 -15.13 -5.87
N SER A 263 2.81 -14.87 -4.88
CA SER A 263 1.78 -13.81 -4.93
C SER A 263 2.29 -12.49 -4.38
N VAL A 264 1.74 -11.40 -4.92
CA VAL A 264 1.69 -10.08 -4.30
C VAL A 264 0.23 -9.76 -4.04
N MET A 265 -0.14 -9.53 -2.79
CA MET A 265 -1.53 -9.21 -2.45
C MET A 265 -1.93 -7.85 -3.02
N THR A 266 -3.16 -7.73 -3.48
CA THR A 266 -3.76 -6.45 -3.84
C THR A 266 -4.51 -5.86 -2.64
N MET A 267 -4.41 -4.55 -2.50
CA MET A 267 -5.24 -3.74 -1.60
C MET A 267 -6.14 -2.88 -2.47
N VAL A 268 -7.32 -3.42 -2.80
CA VAL A 268 -8.27 -2.72 -3.67
C VAL A 268 -8.84 -1.52 -2.94
N LYS A 269 -8.85 -0.38 -3.62
CA LYS A 269 -9.21 0.93 -3.07
C LYS A 269 -10.07 1.75 -4.02
N HIS A 270 -10.89 2.68 -3.54
CA HIS A 270 -11.13 3.03 -2.14
C HIS A 270 -12.60 2.73 -1.81
N PHE A 271 -12.84 1.71 -1.03
CA PHE A 271 -14.20 1.28 -0.65
C PHE A 271 -14.99 2.42 0.03
N PRO A 272 -16.26 2.59 -0.26
CA PRO A 272 -17.14 1.88 -1.20
C PRO A 272 -17.15 2.44 -2.62
N GLY A 273 -16.19 3.28 -3.00
CA GLY A 273 -16.00 3.91 -4.29
C GLY A 273 -15.82 5.42 -4.14
N GLY A 274 -14.59 5.91 -4.41
CA GLY A 274 -14.21 7.31 -4.19
C GLY A 274 -14.58 8.28 -5.31
N GLY A 275 -15.15 7.81 -6.42
CA GLY A 275 -15.39 8.60 -7.62
C GLY A 275 -16.42 9.73 -7.52
N PRO A 276 -17.54 9.60 -6.76
CA PRO A 276 -18.60 10.59 -6.75
C PRO A 276 -18.31 11.77 -5.80
N GLN A 277 -17.20 12.46 -6.05
CA GLN A 277 -16.74 13.57 -5.21
C GLN A 277 -17.56 14.82 -5.42
N GLU A 278 -18.09 15.40 -4.35
CA GLU A 278 -18.83 16.66 -4.43
C GLU A 278 -17.96 17.77 -5.04
N ASN A 279 -18.42 18.37 -6.14
CA ASN A 279 -17.70 19.40 -6.91
C ASN A 279 -16.33 18.97 -7.45
N GLY A 280 -16.02 17.67 -7.52
CA GLY A 280 -14.72 17.14 -7.94
C GLY A 280 -13.60 17.33 -6.94
N LEU A 281 -13.90 17.74 -5.71
CA LEU A 281 -12.90 18.01 -4.68
C LEU A 281 -12.45 16.71 -4.02
N ASP A 282 -11.13 16.59 -3.82
CA ASP A 282 -10.53 15.37 -3.28
C ASP A 282 -10.55 15.34 -1.74
N PRO A 283 -10.92 14.20 -1.10
CA PRO A 283 -11.07 14.08 0.36
C PRO A 283 -9.77 14.01 1.15
N HIS A 284 -8.60 14.12 0.50
CA HIS A 284 -7.37 14.41 1.22
C HIS A 284 -7.41 15.78 1.90
N LEU A 285 -8.30 16.67 1.44
CA LEU A 285 -8.55 17.98 2.01
C LEU A 285 -9.95 18.03 2.63
N PHE A 286 -10.12 18.83 3.68
CA PHE A 286 -11.40 19.02 4.35
C PHE A 286 -12.52 19.50 3.41
N SER A 287 -12.19 20.34 2.43
CA SER A 287 -13.15 20.85 1.43
C SER A 287 -13.72 19.76 0.53
N GLY A 288 -13.00 18.66 0.32
CA GLY A 288 -13.41 17.53 -0.52
C GLY A 288 -13.96 16.32 0.25
N ARG A 289 -14.28 16.46 1.52
CA ARG A 289 -14.68 15.35 2.38
C ARG A 289 -16.00 14.65 1.98
N ASN A 290 -16.84 15.28 1.18
CA ASN A 290 -18.16 14.76 0.85
C ASN A 290 -18.16 13.93 -0.44
N GLN A 291 -18.75 12.74 -0.37
CA GLN A 291 -19.13 11.93 -1.52
C GLN A 291 -20.64 11.93 -1.64
N ILE A 292 -21.15 12.28 -2.82
CA ILE A 292 -22.58 12.39 -3.10
C ILE A 292 -22.98 11.42 -4.21
N TYR A 293 -24.17 10.85 -4.13
CA TYR A 293 -24.66 9.83 -5.05
C TYR A 293 -25.95 10.26 -5.76
N PRO A 294 -25.89 11.19 -6.74
CA PRO A 294 -27.06 11.61 -7.50
C PRO A 294 -27.74 10.41 -8.15
N GLY A 295 -29.07 10.40 -8.17
CA GLY A 295 -29.84 9.30 -8.77
C GLY A 295 -29.77 7.97 -7.99
N ASN A 296 -29.44 8.01 -6.70
CA ASN A 296 -29.30 6.82 -5.84
C ASN A 296 -28.27 5.81 -6.37
N MET A 297 -27.16 6.29 -6.90
CA MET A 297 -26.14 5.46 -7.57
C MET A 297 -25.09 4.87 -6.61
N PHE A 298 -25.38 4.76 -5.33
CA PHE A 298 -24.44 4.16 -4.35
C PHE A 298 -24.04 2.74 -4.75
N ASP A 299 -25.00 1.87 -5.03
CA ASP A 299 -24.75 0.48 -5.42
C ASP A 299 -23.94 0.35 -6.72
N TYR A 300 -24.10 1.32 -7.64
CA TYR A 300 -23.31 1.39 -8.86
C TYR A 300 -21.82 1.48 -8.56
N HIS A 301 -21.45 2.28 -7.54
CA HIS A 301 -20.09 2.47 -7.09
C HIS A 301 -19.54 1.30 -6.28
N VAL A 302 -20.40 0.61 -5.52
CA VAL A 302 -20.00 -0.56 -4.71
C VAL A 302 -19.70 -1.80 -5.56
N LYS A 303 -20.33 -1.92 -6.74
CA LYS A 303 -20.26 -3.12 -7.58
C LYS A 303 -18.85 -3.64 -7.86
N PRO A 304 -17.83 -2.83 -8.26
CA PRO A 304 -16.49 -3.34 -8.50
C PRO A 304 -15.85 -3.96 -7.25
N PHE A 305 -16.20 -3.48 -6.06
CA PHE A 305 -15.73 -4.05 -4.79
C PHE A 305 -16.42 -5.37 -4.46
N ILE A 306 -17.73 -5.51 -4.76
CA ILE A 306 -18.45 -6.78 -4.61
C ILE A 306 -17.79 -7.86 -5.47
N ASP A 307 -17.50 -7.54 -6.74
CA ASP A 307 -16.87 -8.48 -7.66
C ASP A 307 -15.44 -8.83 -7.20
N ALA A 308 -14.68 -7.85 -6.70
CA ALA A 308 -13.36 -8.09 -6.13
C ALA A 308 -13.38 -8.98 -4.88
N ILE A 309 -14.35 -8.78 -3.97
CA ILE A 309 -14.55 -9.62 -2.78
C ILE A 309 -14.83 -11.07 -3.19
N ASN A 310 -15.71 -11.27 -4.17
CA ASN A 310 -16.03 -12.59 -4.69
C ASN A 310 -14.86 -13.25 -5.43
N ASN A 311 -13.87 -12.46 -5.86
CA ASN A 311 -12.62 -12.90 -6.50
C ASN A 311 -11.43 -12.99 -5.52
N ASN A 312 -11.66 -13.37 -4.29
CA ASN A 312 -10.63 -13.64 -3.26
C ASN A 312 -9.74 -12.41 -2.91
N LEU A 313 -10.35 -11.23 -2.75
CA LEU A 313 -9.65 -10.01 -2.36
C LEU A 313 -8.93 -10.14 -1.00
N ALA A 314 -7.60 -9.95 -0.97
CA ALA A 314 -6.79 -10.06 0.23
C ALA A 314 -6.96 -8.91 1.20
N VAL A 315 -6.89 -7.66 0.69
CA VAL A 315 -6.95 -6.43 1.49
C VAL A 315 -7.85 -5.41 0.82
N ILE A 316 -8.65 -4.70 1.61
CA ILE A 316 -9.49 -3.60 1.15
C ILE A 316 -9.13 -2.32 1.91
N MET A 317 -9.14 -1.18 1.21
CA MET A 317 -8.88 0.13 1.81
C MET A 317 -10.12 1.00 1.70
N PRO A 318 -10.78 1.38 2.82
CA PRO A 318 -11.82 2.41 2.83
C PRO A 318 -11.22 3.79 2.58
N TYR A 319 -12.00 4.66 1.90
CA TYR A 319 -11.56 6.01 1.55
C TYR A 319 -11.70 6.99 2.72
N TYR A 320 -11.19 8.21 2.53
CA TYR A 320 -11.30 9.31 3.50
C TYR A 320 -12.69 9.96 3.57
N GLY A 321 -13.48 9.85 2.51
CA GLY A 321 -14.70 10.62 2.33
C GLY A 321 -15.81 10.26 3.30
N ILE A 322 -16.83 11.11 3.33
CA ILE A 322 -18.11 10.89 3.99
C ILE A 322 -19.13 10.55 2.90
N THR A 323 -19.72 9.37 2.96
CA THR A 323 -20.83 8.97 2.07
C THR A 323 -22.12 9.67 2.53
N VAL A 324 -22.34 10.88 2.03
CA VAL A 324 -23.39 11.76 2.56
C VAL A 324 -24.77 11.11 2.44
N ASN A 325 -25.48 10.99 3.57
CA ASN A 325 -26.84 10.43 3.67
C ASN A 325 -27.00 8.99 3.16
N GLN A 326 -25.91 8.19 3.13
CA GLN A 326 -25.99 6.77 2.77
C GLN A 326 -26.06 5.86 4.00
N THR A 327 -25.76 6.36 5.17
CA THR A 327 -25.63 5.59 6.43
C THR A 327 -26.28 6.36 7.58
N SER A 328 -26.39 5.72 8.75
CA SER A 328 -27.00 6.30 9.94
C SER A 328 -26.25 7.53 10.47
N GLU A 329 -24.96 7.66 10.16
CA GLU A 329 -24.13 8.80 10.56
C GLU A 329 -23.23 9.30 9.41
N ASN A 330 -23.08 10.63 9.31
CA ASN A 330 -22.21 11.27 8.31
C ASN A 330 -20.77 11.43 8.88
N VAL A 331 -20.01 10.34 8.90
CA VAL A 331 -18.60 10.32 9.29
C VAL A 331 -17.75 9.71 8.20
N ALA A 332 -16.45 10.00 8.20
CA ALA A 332 -15.51 9.39 7.25
C ALA A 332 -15.59 7.85 7.29
N ILE A 333 -15.47 7.24 6.14
CA ILE A 333 -15.71 5.79 5.93
C ILE A 333 -14.92 4.94 6.92
N GLY A 334 -13.67 5.30 7.23
CA GLY A 334 -12.85 4.59 8.22
C GLY A 334 -13.40 4.56 9.66
N PHE A 335 -14.42 5.40 9.96
CA PHE A 335 -15.11 5.45 11.26
C PHE A 335 -16.56 5.00 11.18
N ASN A 336 -17.01 4.55 10.00
CA ASN A 336 -18.41 4.26 9.73
C ASN A 336 -18.68 2.76 9.85
N LYS A 337 -19.37 2.38 10.94
CA LYS A 337 -19.69 0.98 11.25
C LYS A 337 -20.71 0.37 10.26
N ASP A 338 -21.64 1.16 9.75
CA ASP A 338 -22.63 0.69 8.78
C ASP A 338 -21.94 0.23 7.49
N LEU A 339 -20.88 0.94 7.08
CA LEU A 339 -20.11 0.54 5.89
C LEU A 339 -19.14 -0.60 6.13
N LEU A 340 -18.36 -0.55 7.21
CA LEU A 340 -17.25 -1.49 7.39
C LEU A 340 -17.67 -2.80 8.09
N THR A 341 -18.63 -2.74 8.99
CA THR A 341 -19.16 -3.94 9.65
C THR A 341 -20.43 -4.43 8.95
N THR A 342 -21.50 -3.62 8.95
CA THR A 342 -22.81 -4.10 8.44
C THR A 342 -22.71 -4.45 6.95
N LEU A 343 -22.35 -3.49 6.09
CA LEU A 343 -22.28 -3.77 4.65
C LEU A 343 -21.10 -4.72 4.32
N LEU A 344 -19.86 -4.34 4.66
CA LEU A 344 -18.68 -5.05 4.16
C LEU A 344 -18.50 -6.44 4.80
N ARG A 345 -18.63 -6.56 6.14
CA ARG A 345 -18.41 -7.81 6.84
C ARG A 345 -19.62 -8.72 6.82
N ASP A 346 -20.81 -8.17 7.20
CA ASP A 346 -21.97 -9.01 7.47
C ASP A 346 -22.76 -9.31 6.18
N GLU A 347 -23.03 -8.29 5.35
CA GLU A 347 -23.82 -8.47 4.12
C GLU A 347 -22.98 -9.02 2.96
N LEU A 348 -21.79 -8.41 2.70
CA LEU A 348 -20.91 -8.87 1.60
C LEU A 348 -19.98 -10.01 2.00
N GLY A 349 -19.93 -10.38 3.28
CA GLY A 349 -19.18 -11.54 3.78
C GLY A 349 -17.66 -11.42 3.68
N TYR A 350 -17.09 -10.23 3.56
CA TYR A 350 -15.66 -10.04 3.39
C TYR A 350 -14.85 -10.54 4.59
N LYS A 351 -13.85 -11.40 4.35
CA LYS A 351 -13.03 -12.05 5.38
C LYS A 351 -11.60 -11.53 5.45
N GLY A 352 -11.15 -10.75 4.46
CA GLY A 352 -9.79 -10.22 4.37
C GLY A 352 -9.53 -9.05 5.34
N VAL A 353 -8.38 -8.41 5.21
CA VAL A 353 -7.94 -7.28 6.04
C VAL A 353 -8.58 -5.98 5.58
N ILE A 354 -9.13 -5.19 6.52
CA ILE A 354 -9.52 -3.80 6.28
C ILE A 354 -8.37 -2.90 6.76
N CYS A 355 -7.61 -2.34 5.83
CA CYS A 355 -6.55 -1.39 6.12
C CYS A 355 -7.06 0.03 5.87
N SER A 356 -7.01 0.91 6.88
CA SER A 356 -7.42 2.30 6.68
C SER A 356 -6.58 2.98 5.60
N ASP A 357 -7.12 3.99 4.96
CA ASP A 357 -6.31 4.94 4.20
C ASP A 357 -5.39 5.73 5.18
N TRP A 358 -4.40 6.47 4.65
CA TRP A 358 -3.26 6.98 5.41
C TRP A 358 -3.61 8.18 6.29
N GLY A 359 -3.34 8.06 7.61
CA GLY A 359 -3.45 9.17 8.55
C GLY A 359 -4.88 9.59 8.87
N ILE A 360 -5.82 8.65 9.00
CA ILE A 360 -7.22 8.94 9.36
C ILE A 360 -7.37 9.42 10.81
N ILE A 361 -6.50 9.00 11.71
CA ILE A 361 -6.58 9.36 13.13
C ILE A 361 -6.12 10.80 13.36
N ASN A 362 -4.94 11.15 12.83
CA ASN A 362 -4.29 12.42 13.11
C ASN A 362 -4.59 13.51 12.07
N GLY A 363 -4.98 13.15 10.84
CA GLY A 363 -5.07 14.10 9.72
C GLY A 363 -6.44 14.19 9.06
N ARG A 364 -7.07 13.06 8.73
CA ARG A 364 -8.27 13.01 7.88
C ARG A 364 -9.48 12.41 8.59
N HIS A 365 -9.78 12.96 9.76
CA HIS A 365 -10.83 12.51 10.69
C HIS A 365 -12.16 13.24 10.44
N TRP A 366 -12.63 13.21 9.18
CA TRP A 366 -13.84 13.96 8.79
C TRP A 366 -15.08 13.44 9.50
N GLY A 367 -15.84 14.37 10.08
CA GLY A 367 -17.05 14.07 10.84
C GLY A 367 -16.83 13.56 12.27
N VAL A 368 -15.56 13.37 12.69
CA VAL A 368 -15.18 12.96 14.06
C VAL A 368 -14.11 13.89 14.67
N GLY A 369 -14.08 15.15 14.20
CA GLY A 369 -13.07 16.12 14.63
C GLY A 369 -13.14 16.48 16.12
N ASP A 370 -14.32 16.39 16.73
CA ASP A 370 -14.52 16.68 18.16
C ASP A 370 -14.08 15.55 19.09
N LEU A 371 -13.79 14.36 18.56
CA LEU A 371 -13.29 13.22 19.31
C LEU A 371 -11.80 13.37 19.58
N SER A 372 -11.34 12.91 20.74
CA SER A 372 -9.92 12.75 21.07
C SER A 372 -9.26 11.68 20.19
N ILE A 373 -7.94 11.63 20.18
CA ILE A 373 -7.17 10.59 19.45
C ILE A 373 -7.58 9.19 19.92
N GLU A 374 -7.72 8.99 21.22
CA GLU A 374 -8.14 7.74 21.84
C GLU A 374 -9.55 7.33 21.36
N GLU A 375 -10.50 8.25 21.38
CA GLU A 375 -11.88 8.00 20.94
C GLU A 375 -11.94 7.69 19.44
N ARG A 376 -11.09 8.32 18.60
CA ARG A 376 -10.98 8.00 17.18
C ARG A 376 -10.45 6.59 16.95
N TYR A 377 -9.43 6.14 17.70
CA TYR A 377 -8.97 4.74 17.64
C TYR A 377 -10.06 3.77 18.05
N ILE A 378 -10.78 4.04 19.17
CA ILE A 378 -11.90 3.20 19.61
C ILE A 378 -12.96 3.11 18.49
N LYS A 379 -13.38 4.25 17.92
CA LYS A 379 -14.42 4.30 16.89
C LYS A 379 -13.99 3.59 15.62
N ALA A 380 -12.75 3.76 15.15
CA ALA A 380 -12.24 3.10 13.95
C ALA A 380 -12.13 1.58 14.12
N ILE A 381 -11.65 1.12 15.29
CA ILE A 381 -11.56 -0.32 15.62
C ILE A 381 -12.95 -0.94 15.76
N ASP A 382 -13.89 -0.25 16.41
CA ASP A 382 -15.29 -0.70 16.51
C ASP A 382 -15.99 -0.72 15.15
N ALA A 383 -15.72 0.25 14.29
CA ALA A 383 -16.23 0.29 12.92
C ALA A 383 -15.74 -0.89 12.07
N GLY A 384 -14.57 -1.48 12.35
CA GLY A 384 -14.09 -2.67 11.65
C GLY A 384 -12.66 -2.59 11.11
N ILE A 385 -11.93 -1.48 11.30
CA ILE A 385 -10.54 -1.35 10.86
C ILE A 385 -9.66 -2.41 11.54
N ASP A 386 -8.91 -3.16 10.75
CA ASP A 386 -7.93 -4.14 11.21
C ASP A 386 -6.51 -3.57 11.25
N GLN A 387 -6.18 -2.66 10.32
CA GLN A 387 -4.85 -2.12 10.18
C GLN A 387 -4.89 -0.61 9.90
N PHE A 388 -3.98 0.15 10.50
CA PHE A 388 -3.90 1.60 10.39
C PHE A 388 -2.79 2.03 9.44
N GLY A 389 -3.18 2.54 8.27
CA GLY A 389 -2.27 3.14 7.30
C GLY A 389 -1.75 4.50 7.77
N GLY A 390 -0.42 4.69 7.68
CA GLY A 390 0.23 5.97 8.00
C GLY A 390 0.33 6.33 9.47
N GLU A 391 -0.24 5.54 10.38
CA GLU A 391 -0.21 5.77 11.83
C GLU A 391 0.89 4.92 12.50
N LYS A 392 1.33 5.34 13.69
CA LYS A 392 2.39 4.66 14.46
C LYS A 392 2.25 4.78 15.99
N ASP A 393 1.12 5.25 16.48
CA ASP A 393 0.88 5.54 17.90
C ASP A 393 0.47 4.26 18.65
N THR A 394 1.32 3.22 18.62
CA THR A 394 1.04 1.91 19.21
C THR A 394 0.70 1.99 20.68
N GLU A 395 1.35 2.88 21.43
CA GLU A 395 1.16 3.07 22.86
C GLU A 395 -0.28 3.47 23.21
N VAL A 396 -0.93 4.27 22.36
CA VAL A 396 -2.33 4.69 22.57
C VAL A 396 -3.24 3.46 22.56
N VAL A 397 -3.12 2.60 21.54
CA VAL A 397 -3.97 1.40 21.43
C VAL A 397 -3.67 0.38 22.53
N ILE A 398 -2.40 0.22 22.94
CA ILE A 398 -2.00 -0.64 24.06
C ILE A 398 -2.70 -0.18 25.36
N GLU A 399 -2.68 1.12 25.66
CA GLU A 399 -3.34 1.67 26.85
C GLU A 399 -4.87 1.53 26.79
N LEU A 400 -5.50 1.69 25.64
CA LEU A 400 -6.93 1.46 25.46
C LEU A 400 -7.34 0.01 25.75
N VAL A 401 -6.53 -0.96 25.33
CA VAL A 401 -6.77 -2.37 25.64
C VAL A 401 -6.56 -2.64 27.13
N LYS A 402 -5.48 -2.14 27.75
CA LYS A 402 -5.23 -2.29 29.20
C LYS A 402 -6.34 -1.70 30.06
N LYS A 403 -6.95 -0.60 29.62
CA LYS A 403 -8.12 0.02 30.28
C LYS A 403 -9.45 -0.71 30.00
N GLY A 404 -9.45 -1.75 29.17
CA GLY A 404 -10.66 -2.50 28.79
C GLY A 404 -11.60 -1.75 27.84
N LEU A 405 -11.16 -0.63 27.25
CA LEU A 405 -11.95 0.16 26.27
C LEU A 405 -11.97 -0.49 24.88
N ILE A 406 -10.96 -1.31 24.59
CA ILE A 406 -10.92 -2.19 23.42
C ILE A 406 -10.68 -3.61 23.94
N SER A 407 -11.46 -4.59 23.48
CA SER A 407 -11.28 -5.98 23.93
C SER A 407 -10.06 -6.62 23.27
N SER A 408 -9.34 -7.46 24.01
CA SER A 408 -8.22 -8.25 23.47
C SER A 408 -8.67 -9.15 22.32
N SER A 409 -9.87 -9.69 22.40
CA SER A 409 -10.45 -10.54 21.35
C SER A 409 -10.66 -9.78 20.01
N ARG A 410 -10.99 -8.48 20.07
CA ARG A 410 -11.10 -7.64 18.86
C ARG A 410 -9.72 -7.43 18.22
N ILE A 411 -8.69 -7.22 19.03
CA ILE A 411 -7.30 -7.13 18.55
C ILE A 411 -6.87 -8.46 17.92
N ASP A 412 -7.12 -9.59 18.60
CA ASP A 412 -6.78 -10.92 18.11
C ASP A 412 -7.44 -11.23 16.77
N ALA A 413 -8.69 -10.82 16.58
CA ALA A 413 -9.40 -10.99 15.31
C ALA A 413 -8.71 -10.24 14.14
N SER A 414 -8.20 -9.03 14.38
CA SER A 414 -7.42 -8.27 13.39
C SER A 414 -6.06 -8.92 13.12
N VAL A 415 -5.33 -9.26 14.17
CA VAL A 415 -4.00 -9.91 14.07
C VAL A 415 -4.11 -11.22 13.30
N LYS A 416 -5.17 -12.02 13.56
CA LYS A 416 -5.42 -13.29 12.86
C LYS A 416 -5.52 -13.09 11.35
N ARG A 417 -6.26 -12.10 10.87
CA ARG A 417 -6.38 -11.78 9.43
C ARG A 417 -5.05 -11.34 8.83
N ILE A 418 -4.33 -10.49 9.54
CA ILE A 418 -3.05 -9.94 9.08
C ILE A 418 -1.98 -11.03 9.03
N LEU A 419 -1.87 -11.87 10.05
CA LEU A 419 -0.90 -12.97 10.10
C LEU A 419 -1.21 -14.03 9.06
N LYS A 420 -2.50 -14.35 8.82
CA LYS A 420 -2.89 -15.27 7.75
C LYS A 420 -2.25 -14.86 6.42
N ASN A 421 -2.34 -13.58 6.06
CA ASN A 421 -1.74 -13.05 4.84
C ASN A 421 -0.22 -13.27 4.79
N LYS A 422 0.49 -13.08 5.91
CA LYS A 422 1.94 -13.32 5.97
C LYS A 422 2.32 -14.79 5.81
N PHE A 423 1.52 -15.70 6.38
CA PHE A 423 1.72 -17.15 6.24
C PHE A 423 1.44 -17.59 4.81
N ASP A 424 0.31 -17.17 4.24
CA ASP A 424 -0.06 -17.53 2.86
C ASP A 424 1.00 -17.04 1.86
N LEU A 425 1.55 -15.85 2.06
CA LEU A 425 2.68 -15.35 1.27
C LEU A 425 4.00 -16.09 1.49
N GLY A 426 4.07 -17.05 2.42
CA GLY A 426 5.29 -17.80 2.73
C GLY A 426 6.40 -16.99 3.40
N LEU A 427 6.11 -15.79 3.94
CA LEU A 427 7.13 -14.90 4.52
C LEU A 427 7.82 -15.50 5.74
N PHE A 428 7.15 -16.31 6.54
CA PHE A 428 7.75 -17.03 7.66
C PHE A 428 8.76 -18.10 7.21
N ASN A 429 8.51 -18.69 6.04
CA ASN A 429 9.40 -19.71 5.48
C ASN A 429 10.64 -19.07 4.86
N ASN A 430 10.45 -18.10 3.97
CA ASN A 430 11.55 -17.32 3.37
C ASN A 430 11.09 -15.88 3.03
N PRO A 431 11.51 -14.86 3.81
CA PRO A 431 11.19 -13.47 3.52
C PRO A 431 12.22 -12.75 2.63
N TYR A 432 13.30 -13.43 2.24
CA TYR A 432 14.42 -12.81 1.51
C TYR A 432 14.28 -12.94 0.01
N VAL A 433 14.93 -12.04 -0.71
CA VAL A 433 15.06 -12.06 -2.16
C VAL A 433 16.53 -12.21 -2.59
N GLU A 434 16.73 -12.81 -3.76
CA GLU A 434 18.04 -13.01 -4.36
C GLU A 434 18.50 -11.76 -5.11
N ILE A 435 19.40 -10.99 -4.51
CA ILE A 435 19.82 -9.67 -5.02
C ILE A 435 20.42 -9.77 -6.43
N ASP A 436 21.17 -10.83 -6.70
CA ASP A 436 21.85 -11.04 -7.99
C ASP A 436 20.85 -11.31 -9.13
N GLN A 437 19.64 -11.74 -8.82
CA GLN A 437 18.57 -11.97 -9.80
C GLN A 437 17.78 -10.72 -10.16
N VAL A 438 17.92 -9.61 -9.42
CA VAL A 438 17.12 -8.39 -9.64
C VAL A 438 17.25 -7.89 -11.07
N LYS A 439 18.48 -7.79 -11.60
CA LYS A 439 18.74 -7.29 -12.96
C LYS A 439 18.12 -8.14 -14.07
N SER A 440 18.01 -9.45 -13.87
CA SER A 440 17.43 -10.36 -14.85
C SER A 440 15.91 -10.44 -14.79
N ARG A 441 15.27 -9.88 -13.74
CA ARG A 441 13.83 -9.95 -13.52
C ARG A 441 13.13 -8.60 -13.60
N VAL A 442 13.82 -7.49 -13.31
CA VAL A 442 13.25 -6.15 -13.27
C VAL A 442 13.63 -5.37 -14.51
N ASN A 443 12.66 -4.71 -15.14
CA ASN A 443 12.83 -3.84 -16.30
C ASN A 443 13.55 -4.50 -17.48
N THR A 444 13.23 -5.76 -17.75
CA THR A 444 13.82 -6.53 -18.84
C THR A 444 13.43 -5.95 -20.20
N GLU A 445 14.20 -6.26 -21.28
CA GLU A 445 13.85 -5.86 -22.64
C GLU A 445 12.43 -6.30 -23.04
N ARG A 446 12.03 -7.53 -22.62
CA ARG A 446 10.67 -8.03 -22.80
C ARG A 446 9.64 -7.13 -22.12
N ASN A 447 9.86 -6.78 -20.86
CA ASN A 447 8.92 -5.96 -20.08
C ASN A 447 8.80 -4.55 -20.66
N ILE A 448 9.93 -3.95 -21.05
CA ILE A 448 9.96 -2.64 -21.74
C ILE A 448 9.18 -2.67 -23.05
N LYS A 449 9.37 -3.71 -23.88
CA LYS A 449 8.66 -3.86 -25.15
C LYS A 449 7.15 -3.98 -24.95
N LEU A 450 6.72 -4.81 -24.02
CA LEU A 450 5.30 -5.01 -23.72
C LEU A 450 4.66 -3.74 -23.12
N GLY A 451 5.36 -3.04 -22.22
CA GLY A 451 4.88 -1.75 -21.69
C GLY A 451 4.73 -0.68 -22.79
N LYS A 452 5.66 -0.61 -23.74
CA LYS A 452 5.54 0.30 -24.91
C LYS A 452 4.35 -0.07 -25.80
N GLU A 453 4.08 -1.35 -25.98
CA GLU A 453 2.93 -1.79 -26.76
C GLU A 453 1.61 -1.45 -26.05
N ALA A 454 1.53 -1.67 -24.75
CA ALA A 454 0.38 -1.24 -23.93
C ALA A 454 0.16 0.28 -24.00
N GLN A 455 1.23 1.08 -23.99
CA GLN A 455 1.14 2.54 -24.15
C GLN A 455 0.56 2.93 -25.52
N LYS A 456 0.90 2.23 -26.59
CA LYS A 456 0.29 2.48 -27.91
C LYS A 456 -1.20 2.11 -27.92
N GLN A 457 -1.56 0.98 -27.32
CA GLN A 457 -2.97 0.54 -27.22
C GLN A 457 -3.83 1.44 -26.34
N SER A 458 -3.23 2.24 -25.46
CA SER A 458 -3.94 3.20 -24.63
C SER A 458 -4.30 4.50 -25.35
N MET A 459 -3.83 4.71 -26.58
CA MET A 459 -4.13 5.91 -27.36
C MET A 459 -5.50 5.81 -28.02
N VAL A 460 -6.34 6.84 -27.79
CA VAL A 460 -7.70 6.91 -28.36
C VAL A 460 -7.77 8.03 -29.39
N LEU A 461 -8.08 7.67 -30.64
CA LEU A 461 -8.28 8.63 -31.72
C LEU A 461 -9.73 9.16 -31.68
N LEU A 462 -9.94 10.32 -31.08
CA LEU A 462 -11.26 10.91 -30.91
C LEU A 462 -11.84 11.51 -32.19
N LYS A 463 -10.97 12.10 -33.04
CA LYS A 463 -11.35 12.72 -34.31
C LYS A 463 -10.18 12.65 -35.28
N ASN A 464 -10.46 12.35 -36.56
CA ASN A 464 -9.49 12.37 -37.63
C ASN A 464 -10.16 12.79 -38.97
N ASP A 465 -9.87 13.99 -39.40
CA ASP A 465 -10.38 14.53 -40.68
C ASP A 465 -9.34 14.25 -41.81
N SER A 466 -8.92 13.01 -41.97
CA SER A 466 -7.91 12.55 -42.93
C SER A 466 -6.49 13.13 -42.72
N THR A 467 -6.19 13.64 -41.51
CA THR A 467 -4.85 14.12 -41.16
C THR A 467 -3.91 12.97 -40.84
N LEU A 468 -4.43 11.91 -40.22
CA LEU A 468 -3.68 10.71 -39.85
C LEU A 468 -4.06 9.53 -40.80
N PRO A 469 -3.08 8.64 -41.14
CA PRO A 469 -1.67 8.70 -40.76
C PRO A 469 -0.93 9.83 -41.49
N LEU A 470 0.07 10.42 -40.81
CA LEU A 470 0.90 11.44 -41.42
C LEU A 470 1.74 10.84 -42.57
N GLU A 471 1.97 11.63 -43.63
CA GLU A 471 2.89 11.26 -44.68
C GLU A 471 4.32 11.13 -44.13
N LYS A 472 5.11 10.23 -44.78
CA LYS A 472 6.53 10.10 -44.39
C LYS A 472 7.31 11.33 -44.82
N ASN A 473 8.31 11.69 -44.00
CA ASN A 473 9.26 12.79 -44.27
C ASN A 473 8.63 14.19 -44.31
N ILE A 474 7.57 14.42 -43.54
CA ILE A 474 7.06 15.79 -43.28
C ILE A 474 7.77 16.42 -42.10
N ASN A 475 7.80 17.75 -42.07
CA ASN A 475 8.22 18.51 -40.91
C ASN A 475 7.06 18.63 -39.95
N ILE A 476 7.30 18.29 -38.68
CA ILE A 476 6.31 18.40 -37.60
C ILE A 476 6.78 19.45 -36.63
N PHE A 477 5.97 20.48 -36.43
CA PHE A 477 6.14 21.45 -35.34
C PHE A 477 5.51 20.88 -34.06
N VAL A 478 6.28 20.83 -32.97
CA VAL A 478 5.82 20.33 -31.66
C VAL A 478 5.93 21.48 -30.66
N ASP A 479 4.80 21.86 -30.08
CA ASP A 479 4.71 22.88 -29.04
C ASP A 479 4.03 22.32 -27.79
N GLY A 480 4.32 22.90 -26.63
CA GLY A 480 3.72 22.54 -25.34
C GLY A 480 4.74 22.19 -24.26
N PHE A 481 4.23 21.90 -23.08
CA PHE A 481 5.01 21.74 -21.84
C PHE A 481 6.19 20.74 -21.93
N ASN A 482 6.05 19.69 -22.72
CA ASN A 482 7.08 18.65 -22.89
C ASN A 482 7.65 18.58 -24.32
N ALA A 483 7.48 19.62 -25.14
CA ALA A 483 7.89 19.60 -26.54
C ALA A 483 9.37 19.20 -26.70
N LYS A 484 10.26 19.70 -25.85
CA LYS A 484 11.71 19.42 -25.88
C LYS A 484 12.08 17.96 -25.60
N SER A 485 11.20 17.17 -24.96
CA SER A 485 11.45 15.76 -24.66
C SER A 485 11.01 14.79 -25.76
N ILE A 486 10.33 15.29 -26.81
CA ILE A 486 9.71 14.49 -27.87
C ILE A 486 10.62 14.34 -29.11
N VAL A 487 11.77 15.02 -29.12
CA VAL A 487 12.61 15.15 -30.33
C VAL A 487 13.39 13.88 -30.64
N HIS A 488 12.94 13.13 -31.67
CA HIS A 488 13.74 12.15 -32.39
C HIS A 488 13.55 12.34 -33.90
N GLY A 489 14.62 12.60 -34.62
CA GLY A 489 14.61 12.78 -36.07
C GLY A 489 14.36 14.24 -36.51
N ASN A 490 13.55 14.43 -37.56
CA ASN A 490 13.30 15.76 -38.17
C ASN A 490 12.21 16.57 -37.44
N VAL A 491 12.06 16.42 -36.15
CA VAL A 491 11.11 17.19 -35.34
C VAL A 491 11.84 18.40 -34.74
N VAL A 492 11.34 19.59 -35.00
CA VAL A 492 11.84 20.84 -34.41
C VAL A 492 10.90 21.24 -33.30
N SER A 493 11.41 21.40 -32.07
CA SER A 493 10.68 21.94 -30.93
C SER A 493 11.20 23.33 -30.57
N ASP A 494 10.34 24.25 -30.24
CA ASP A 494 10.68 25.52 -29.61
C ASP A 494 10.88 25.39 -28.10
#